data_11b3006024ab3ce4841d5f292ec8c2b9
#
_entry.id   11b3006024ab3ce4841d5f292ec8c2b9
#
_cell.length_a   1.000
_cell.length_b   1.000
_cell.length_c   1.000
_cell.angle_alpha   90.00
_cell.angle_beta   90.00
_cell.angle_gamma   90.00
#
_symmetry.space_group_name_H-M   'P 1'
#
loop_
_entity.id
_entity.type
_entity.pdbx_description
1 polymer ?
#
loop_
_entity_poly.entity_id
_entity_poly.type
_entity_poly.pdbx_seq_one_letter_code
_entity_poly.pdbx_strand_id
1 'polypeptide(L)'
;MAGSDSGGGAGIQADLKTFSSLRVFCKTIITSITSQNSFGVQSTYDLPADVVEQQFRAISEDKKCQAVKTGMLGNEETVCLVAKVIKKNRLKNVVVDPVVIASSGKRLLTRGGVEALKKHLLPLASLVTPNIKEAELLSGIKIKNPSDRKKAARVILKTGVRAVLITGGHLKGNPEDFLLDNKGDQLFSSERLSKIDIHGTGCVFSAAITARLAMGRPLREAVQNAKEYVGQAIVGGVASGNGAPCVEPFAAMYRESEKQQCLCDLEDAMEIFTKERIGNLVPEVQTNIGLGLSNAKKHEDVLAIPGRVIKNGEDIFTGARPQFGGSRHVANIVLTVMQHEPDKRAVMNIKYTDALLVICKKLKFKIASFDRSKEPKKVRVREGSSLEWGTEKAITSFGSVPDIIYDLGGIRKEEMIRVIAEDMESLVKKILDIHRLYKKEG
;
A
#
# COMPACT_ATOMS: atom_id res chain seq x y z
N MET A 1 -5.86 23.77 -3.92
CA MET A 1 -5.93 24.52 -5.19
C MET A 1 -5.06 23.81 -6.19
N ALA A 2 -5.62 23.22 -7.24
CA ALA A 2 -4.81 22.46 -8.22
C ALA A 2 -5.61 22.20 -9.50
N GLY A 3 -4.95 21.68 -10.53
CA GLY A 3 -5.60 21.16 -11.72
C GLY A 3 -6.41 19.91 -11.43
N SER A 4 -7.45 19.67 -12.24
CA SER A 4 -8.27 18.45 -12.22
C SER A 4 -7.66 17.40 -13.14
N ASP A 5 -7.47 16.18 -12.65
CA ASP A 5 -7.01 15.03 -13.42
C ASP A 5 -8.18 14.09 -13.73
N SER A 6 -8.55 13.99 -15.04
CA SER A 6 -9.63 13.12 -15.50
C SER A 6 -9.35 11.63 -15.26
N GLY A 7 -8.07 11.23 -15.16
CA GLY A 7 -7.65 9.87 -14.81
C GLY A 7 -7.76 9.55 -13.30
N GLY A 8 -7.96 10.57 -12.47
CA GLY A 8 -8.19 10.43 -11.02
C GLY A 8 -6.99 10.03 -10.18
N GLY A 9 -5.79 9.94 -10.77
CA GLY A 9 -4.54 9.51 -10.10
C GLY A 9 -3.70 10.65 -9.54
N ALA A 10 -3.94 11.91 -9.97
CA ALA A 10 -3.20 13.09 -9.54
C ALA A 10 -4.14 14.28 -9.32
N GLY A 11 -3.59 15.51 -9.26
CA GLY A 11 -4.35 16.74 -9.15
C GLY A 11 -5.27 16.80 -7.92
N ILE A 12 -6.37 17.52 -8.05
CA ILE A 12 -7.34 17.67 -6.94
C ILE A 12 -8.01 16.36 -6.55
N GLN A 13 -8.12 15.38 -7.46
CA GLN A 13 -8.68 14.07 -7.18
C GLN A 13 -7.80 13.30 -6.20
N ALA A 14 -6.49 13.26 -6.42
CA ALA A 14 -5.55 12.67 -5.49
C ALA A 14 -5.51 13.43 -4.16
N ASP A 15 -5.56 14.76 -4.20
CA ASP A 15 -5.61 15.60 -3.00
C ASP A 15 -6.85 15.28 -2.18
N LEU A 16 -8.05 15.29 -2.80
CA LEU A 16 -9.32 15.00 -2.14
C LEU A 16 -9.35 13.61 -1.51
N LYS A 17 -8.94 12.56 -2.27
CA LYS A 17 -8.81 11.20 -1.75
C LYS A 17 -7.89 11.14 -0.53
N THR A 18 -6.72 11.82 -0.60
CA THR A 18 -5.73 11.83 0.49
C THR A 18 -6.27 12.52 1.74
N PHE A 19 -6.87 13.71 1.60
CA PHE A 19 -7.47 14.39 2.76
C PHE A 19 -8.59 13.55 3.38
N SER A 20 -9.46 12.97 2.55
CA SER A 20 -10.59 12.15 3.03
C SER A 20 -10.11 10.90 3.76
N SER A 21 -9.12 10.17 3.23
CA SER A 21 -8.55 8.97 3.89
C SER A 21 -7.88 9.30 5.22
N LEU A 22 -7.35 10.53 5.37
CA LEU A 22 -6.78 11.04 6.61
C LEU A 22 -7.82 11.74 7.51
N ARG A 23 -9.12 11.64 7.19
CA ARG A 23 -10.24 12.25 7.93
C ARG A 23 -10.16 13.77 8.06
N VAL A 24 -9.63 14.42 7.03
CA VAL A 24 -9.59 15.90 6.92
C VAL A 24 -10.59 16.33 5.86
N PHE A 25 -11.53 17.21 6.24
CA PHE A 25 -12.47 17.78 5.27
C PHE A 25 -11.74 18.70 4.30
N CYS A 26 -11.89 18.45 3.00
CA CYS A 26 -11.20 19.17 1.93
C CYS A 26 -12.16 20.04 1.14
N LYS A 27 -11.85 21.34 1.05
CA LYS A 27 -12.43 22.26 0.08
C LYS A 27 -11.51 22.36 -1.13
N THR A 28 -12.05 22.36 -2.34
CA THR A 28 -11.26 22.33 -3.59
C THR A 28 -11.47 23.59 -4.41
N ILE A 29 -10.40 24.05 -5.07
CA ILE A 29 -10.42 25.11 -6.10
C ILE A 29 -9.69 24.55 -7.31
N ILE A 30 -10.40 24.46 -8.44
CA ILE A 30 -9.85 23.99 -9.70
C ILE A 30 -9.19 25.17 -10.41
N THR A 31 -7.93 25.01 -10.81
CA THR A 31 -7.14 26.01 -11.54
C THR A 31 -7.02 25.69 -13.02
N SER A 32 -7.04 24.41 -13.37
CA SER A 32 -6.90 23.89 -14.73
C SER A 32 -7.64 22.58 -14.86
N ILE A 33 -8.07 22.21 -16.07
CA ILE A 33 -8.60 20.90 -16.40
C ILE A 33 -7.61 20.17 -17.30
N THR A 34 -7.26 18.94 -16.99
CA THR A 34 -6.41 18.11 -17.85
C THR A 34 -7.23 17.00 -18.49
N SER A 35 -7.01 16.75 -19.78
CA SER A 35 -7.38 15.50 -20.41
C SER A 35 -6.19 14.56 -20.20
N GLN A 36 -6.34 13.63 -19.27
CA GLN A 36 -5.24 12.76 -18.81
C GLN A 36 -5.74 11.34 -18.59
N ASN A 37 -4.88 10.36 -18.86
CA ASN A 37 -5.08 8.94 -18.60
C ASN A 37 -3.78 8.31 -18.06
N SER A 38 -3.73 6.96 -17.97
CA SER A 38 -2.56 6.21 -17.48
C SER A 38 -1.27 6.39 -18.31
N PHE A 39 -1.36 6.90 -19.54
CA PHE A 39 -0.20 7.22 -20.38
C PHE A 39 0.30 8.65 -20.21
N GLY A 40 -0.48 9.54 -19.60
CA GLY A 40 -0.09 10.92 -19.30
C GLY A 40 -1.07 11.98 -19.76
N VAL A 41 -0.61 13.25 -19.72
CA VAL A 41 -1.40 14.44 -20.04
C VAL A 41 -1.44 14.67 -21.55
N GLN A 42 -2.62 14.58 -22.15
CA GLN A 42 -2.88 14.86 -23.57
C GLN A 42 -3.08 16.36 -23.82
N SER A 43 -4.00 16.99 -23.07
CA SER A 43 -4.29 18.40 -23.18
C SER A 43 -4.53 19.05 -21.81
N THR A 44 -4.42 20.38 -21.78
CA THR A 44 -4.68 21.18 -20.57
C THR A 44 -5.49 22.40 -20.94
N TYR A 45 -6.43 22.76 -20.10
CA TYR A 45 -7.20 24.01 -20.19
C TYR A 45 -7.11 24.74 -18.86
N ASP A 46 -6.43 25.88 -18.85
CA ASP A 46 -6.37 26.73 -17.67
C ASP A 46 -7.69 27.49 -17.52
N LEU A 47 -8.25 27.48 -16.32
CA LEU A 47 -9.44 28.26 -16.04
C LEU A 47 -9.11 29.77 -15.98
N PRO A 48 -10.00 30.63 -16.46
CA PRO A 48 -9.87 32.09 -16.30
C PRO A 48 -9.68 32.47 -14.81
N ALA A 49 -8.84 33.46 -14.53
CA ALA A 49 -8.49 33.85 -13.17
C ALA A 49 -9.71 34.30 -12.35
N ASP A 50 -10.66 34.97 -12.98
CA ASP A 50 -11.93 35.38 -12.33
C ASP A 50 -12.77 34.16 -11.89
N VAL A 51 -12.81 33.09 -12.67
CA VAL A 51 -13.46 31.82 -12.29
C VAL A 51 -12.77 31.15 -11.09
N VAL A 52 -11.45 31.19 -11.06
CA VAL A 52 -10.65 30.68 -9.91
C VAL A 52 -10.93 31.56 -8.67
N GLU A 53 -10.98 32.89 -8.83
CA GLU A 53 -11.27 33.81 -7.72
C GLU A 53 -12.70 33.62 -7.19
N GLN A 54 -13.71 33.39 -8.05
CA GLN A 54 -15.09 33.11 -7.64
C GLN A 54 -15.20 31.85 -6.80
N GLN A 55 -14.54 30.75 -7.20
CA GLN A 55 -14.47 29.53 -6.38
C GLN A 55 -13.87 29.80 -5.00
N PHE A 56 -12.81 30.62 -4.94
CA PHE A 56 -12.19 30.96 -3.66
C PHE A 56 -13.14 31.80 -2.78
N ARG A 57 -13.79 32.82 -3.33
CA ARG A 57 -14.75 33.66 -2.59
C ARG A 57 -15.83 32.78 -1.97
N ALA A 58 -16.45 31.90 -2.74
CA ALA A 58 -17.53 31.04 -2.27
C ALA A 58 -17.13 30.21 -1.04
N ILE A 59 -15.89 29.69 -1.00
CA ILE A 59 -15.44 28.85 0.13
C ILE A 59 -14.84 29.64 1.31
N SER A 60 -14.40 30.88 1.09
CA SER A 60 -13.73 31.70 2.10
C SER A 60 -14.71 32.45 3.02
N GLU A 61 -15.92 32.66 2.57
CA GLU A 61 -17.01 33.33 3.32
C GLU A 61 -17.54 32.47 4.46
N ASP A 62 -17.38 31.12 4.34
CA ASP A 62 -17.89 30.18 5.31
C ASP A 62 -16.91 29.96 6.48
N LYS A 63 -15.86 29.14 6.32
CA LYS A 63 -14.92 28.79 7.40
C LYS A 63 -13.48 28.86 6.91
N LYS A 64 -12.59 29.43 7.75
CA LYS A 64 -11.15 29.49 7.48
C LYS A 64 -10.53 28.08 7.43
N CYS A 65 -9.66 27.87 6.42
CA CYS A 65 -8.88 26.65 6.31
C CYS A 65 -7.68 26.67 7.27
N GLN A 66 -7.37 25.52 7.89
CA GLN A 66 -6.22 25.34 8.78
C GLN A 66 -4.90 25.19 8.00
N ALA A 67 -4.97 24.64 6.79
CA ALA A 67 -3.84 24.48 5.88
C ALA A 67 -4.31 24.60 4.42
N VAL A 68 -3.37 24.87 3.53
CA VAL A 68 -3.63 25.02 2.09
C VAL A 68 -2.55 24.26 1.32
N LYS A 69 -2.96 23.47 0.32
CA LYS A 69 -2.05 22.89 -0.67
C LYS A 69 -2.29 23.57 -2.01
N THR A 70 -1.21 23.96 -2.71
CA THR A 70 -1.25 24.27 -4.13
C THR A 70 -0.53 23.18 -4.93
N GLY A 71 -1.09 22.83 -6.09
CA GLY A 71 -0.48 21.95 -7.07
C GLY A 71 -0.32 22.65 -8.41
N MET A 72 -0.77 22.04 -9.52
CA MET A 72 -0.73 22.65 -10.84
C MET A 72 -1.51 23.97 -10.88
N LEU A 73 -0.85 25.08 -11.24
CA LEU A 73 -1.42 26.42 -11.34
C LEU A 73 -1.48 26.97 -12.77
N GLY A 74 -0.86 26.28 -13.74
CA GLY A 74 -0.95 26.57 -15.17
C GLY A 74 -0.08 27.76 -15.63
N ASN A 75 -0.41 28.95 -15.20
CA ASN A 75 0.17 30.17 -15.73
C ASN A 75 0.48 31.24 -14.65
N GLU A 76 1.09 32.37 -15.07
CA GLU A 76 1.49 33.47 -14.20
C GLU A 76 0.31 34.13 -13.52
N GLU A 77 -0.79 34.38 -14.25
CA GLU A 77 -1.97 35.07 -13.73
C GLU A 77 -2.59 34.31 -12.56
N THR A 78 -2.76 32.98 -12.71
CA THR A 78 -3.28 32.11 -11.64
C THR A 78 -2.35 32.08 -10.44
N VAL A 79 -1.02 32.02 -10.64
CA VAL A 79 -0.05 32.07 -9.54
C VAL A 79 -0.15 33.39 -8.76
N CYS A 80 -0.20 34.52 -9.46
CA CYS A 80 -0.35 35.84 -8.84
C CYS A 80 -1.68 35.98 -8.08
N LEU A 81 -2.78 35.50 -8.64
CA LEU A 81 -4.09 35.45 -7.98
C LEU A 81 -4.03 34.62 -6.69
N VAL A 82 -3.49 33.39 -6.75
CA VAL A 82 -3.38 32.50 -5.59
C VAL A 82 -2.53 33.15 -4.49
N ALA A 83 -1.40 33.77 -4.84
CA ALA A 83 -0.57 34.50 -3.88
C ALA A 83 -1.30 35.68 -3.24
N LYS A 84 -2.04 36.50 -4.04
CA LYS A 84 -2.87 37.58 -3.56
C LYS A 84 -3.95 37.12 -2.57
N VAL A 85 -4.60 36.00 -2.90
CA VAL A 85 -5.66 35.39 -2.07
C VAL A 85 -5.10 34.88 -0.75
N ILE A 86 -3.98 34.14 -0.77
CA ILE A 86 -3.30 33.62 0.43
C ILE A 86 -2.91 34.78 1.36
N LYS A 87 -2.30 35.84 0.80
CA LYS A 87 -1.85 37.01 1.56
C LYS A 87 -3.03 37.76 2.17
N LYS A 88 -4.07 38.09 1.35
CA LYS A 88 -5.27 38.85 1.78
C LYS A 88 -6.01 38.15 2.92
N ASN A 89 -6.14 36.82 2.86
CA ASN A 89 -6.89 36.03 3.84
C ASN A 89 -6.01 35.47 4.98
N ARG A 90 -4.71 35.82 5.01
CA ARG A 90 -3.74 35.40 6.03
C ARG A 90 -3.77 33.88 6.24
N LEU A 91 -3.85 33.11 5.13
CA LEU A 91 -3.88 31.66 5.20
C LEU A 91 -2.56 31.12 5.75
N LYS A 92 -2.64 30.10 6.58
CA LYS A 92 -1.50 29.49 7.26
C LYS A 92 -1.22 28.08 6.69
N ASN A 93 -0.06 27.51 7.06
CA ASN A 93 0.33 26.16 6.67
C ASN A 93 0.20 25.91 5.16
N VAL A 94 0.74 26.85 4.37
CA VAL A 94 0.70 26.78 2.91
C VAL A 94 1.79 25.85 2.41
N VAL A 95 1.41 24.73 1.80
CA VAL A 95 2.28 23.76 1.15
C VAL A 95 2.19 23.94 -0.35
N VAL A 96 3.31 24.27 -0.97
CA VAL A 96 3.42 24.47 -2.42
C VAL A 96 4.08 23.25 -3.05
N ASP A 97 3.30 22.47 -3.81
CA ASP A 97 3.80 21.48 -4.74
C ASP A 97 3.97 22.18 -6.08
N PRO A 98 5.20 22.41 -6.56
CA PRO A 98 5.42 23.36 -7.67
C PRO A 98 4.90 22.89 -9.02
N VAL A 99 4.73 21.59 -9.23
CA VAL A 99 4.15 20.90 -10.40
C VAL A 99 4.46 21.63 -11.72
N VAL A 100 5.75 21.69 -12.09
CA VAL A 100 6.17 22.39 -13.31
C VAL A 100 6.09 21.49 -14.53
N ILE A 101 6.42 20.19 -14.35
CA ILE A 101 6.46 19.20 -15.43
C ILE A 101 5.74 17.94 -14.96
N ALA A 102 4.81 17.44 -15.76
CA ALA A 102 4.15 16.17 -15.53
C ALA A 102 5.14 15.00 -15.61
N SER A 103 4.82 13.86 -15.00
CA SER A 103 5.61 12.62 -15.14
C SER A 103 5.81 12.21 -16.60
N SER A 104 4.84 12.51 -17.48
CA SER A 104 4.89 12.29 -18.91
C SER A 104 5.83 13.27 -19.67
N GLY A 105 6.44 14.24 -18.97
CA GLY A 105 7.34 15.24 -19.56
C GLY A 105 6.64 16.51 -20.08
N LYS A 106 5.32 16.57 -20.07
CA LYS A 106 4.58 17.76 -20.50
C LYS A 106 4.75 18.89 -19.49
N ARG A 107 5.04 20.12 -19.98
CA ARG A 107 5.09 21.32 -19.13
C ARG A 107 3.69 21.71 -18.69
N LEU A 108 3.52 21.88 -17.38
CA LEU A 108 2.25 22.22 -16.73
C LEU A 108 2.25 23.64 -16.11
N LEU A 109 3.40 24.27 -16.01
CA LEU A 109 3.52 25.65 -15.56
C LEU A 109 4.36 26.45 -16.56
N THR A 110 3.86 27.58 -17.03
CA THR A 110 4.57 28.45 -17.97
C THR A 110 5.88 29.01 -17.37
N ARG A 111 6.80 29.53 -18.21
CA ARG A 111 8.01 30.19 -17.70
C ARG A 111 7.71 31.38 -16.80
N GLY A 112 6.78 32.26 -17.22
CA GLY A 112 6.28 33.38 -16.39
C GLY A 112 5.67 32.89 -15.07
N GLY A 113 4.94 31.77 -15.10
CA GLY A 113 4.39 31.14 -13.90
C GLY A 113 5.45 30.67 -12.92
N VAL A 114 6.60 30.15 -13.39
CA VAL A 114 7.73 29.78 -12.51
C VAL A 114 8.34 31.00 -11.83
N GLU A 115 8.53 32.09 -12.57
CA GLU A 115 9.07 33.35 -11.99
C GLU A 115 8.07 33.97 -11.00
N ALA A 116 6.77 33.97 -11.33
CA ALA A 116 5.72 34.41 -10.41
C ALA A 116 5.64 33.54 -9.15
N LEU A 117 5.81 32.22 -9.30
CA LEU A 117 5.87 31.28 -8.17
C LEU A 117 7.00 31.67 -7.21
N LYS A 118 8.21 31.87 -7.72
CA LYS A 118 9.40 32.26 -6.93
C LYS A 118 9.21 33.61 -6.26
N LYS A 119 8.67 34.60 -6.98
CA LYS A 119 8.57 35.98 -6.53
C LYS A 119 7.38 36.25 -5.60
N HIS A 120 6.24 35.60 -5.83
CA HIS A 120 4.99 35.96 -5.17
C HIS A 120 4.42 34.87 -4.27
N LEU A 121 4.56 33.58 -4.60
CA LEU A 121 3.93 32.49 -3.86
C LEU A 121 4.87 31.84 -2.82
N LEU A 122 6.12 31.56 -3.18
CA LEU A 122 7.08 30.93 -2.25
C LEU A 122 7.34 31.77 -0.98
N PRO A 123 7.39 33.12 -1.01
CA PRO A 123 7.54 33.91 0.22
C PRO A 123 6.41 33.74 1.23
N LEU A 124 5.23 33.26 0.78
CA LEU A 124 4.05 33.02 1.62
C LEU A 124 3.95 31.56 2.08
N ALA A 125 4.78 30.67 1.53
CA ALA A 125 4.71 29.24 1.78
C ALA A 125 5.39 28.83 3.09
N SER A 126 4.77 27.90 3.81
CA SER A 126 5.37 27.21 4.95
C SER A 126 6.32 26.09 4.49
N LEU A 127 6.02 25.48 3.34
CA LEU A 127 6.79 24.39 2.75
C LEU A 127 6.66 24.44 1.23
N VAL A 128 7.75 24.14 0.52
CA VAL A 128 7.73 23.77 -0.89
C VAL A 128 8.29 22.37 -1.07
N THR A 129 7.66 21.55 -1.95
CA THR A 129 7.98 20.12 -2.11
C THR A 129 8.46 19.75 -3.53
N PRO A 130 9.50 20.40 -4.06
CA PRO A 130 9.98 20.11 -5.40
C PRO A 130 10.62 18.73 -5.51
N ASN A 131 10.42 18.05 -6.64
CA ASN A 131 11.29 16.95 -7.03
C ASN A 131 12.66 17.48 -7.50
N ILE A 132 13.60 16.58 -7.81
CA ILE A 132 14.98 16.98 -8.22
C ILE A 132 14.97 17.95 -9.41
N LYS A 133 14.18 17.65 -10.47
CA LYS A 133 14.12 18.50 -11.68
C LYS A 133 13.53 19.88 -11.40
N GLU A 134 12.52 19.92 -10.55
CA GLU A 134 11.89 21.17 -10.11
C GLU A 134 12.81 21.97 -9.19
N ALA A 135 13.54 21.30 -8.28
CA ALA A 135 14.54 21.94 -7.44
C ALA A 135 15.69 22.54 -8.28
N GLU A 136 16.14 21.85 -9.32
CA GLU A 136 17.11 22.40 -10.28
C GLU A 136 16.57 23.65 -10.99
N LEU A 137 15.30 23.60 -11.42
CA LEU A 137 14.67 24.73 -12.11
C LEU A 137 14.47 25.95 -11.18
N LEU A 138 14.03 25.72 -9.95
CA LEU A 138 13.80 26.77 -8.96
C LEU A 138 15.11 27.40 -8.46
N SER A 139 16.16 26.62 -8.32
CA SER A 139 17.46 27.08 -7.78
C SER A 139 18.46 27.50 -8.85
N GLY A 140 18.33 27.03 -10.09
CA GLY A 140 19.34 27.17 -11.15
C GLY A 140 20.57 26.26 -10.95
N ILE A 141 20.57 25.36 -9.95
CA ILE A 141 21.69 24.48 -9.62
C ILE A 141 21.40 23.07 -10.11
N LYS A 142 22.32 22.48 -10.89
CA LYS A 142 22.28 21.05 -11.26
C LYS A 142 22.60 20.19 -10.04
N ILE A 143 21.72 19.20 -9.74
CA ILE A 143 21.82 18.33 -8.57
C ILE A 143 22.37 16.96 -8.99
N LYS A 144 23.67 16.74 -8.75
CA LYS A 144 24.37 15.49 -9.06
C LYS A 144 24.67 14.65 -7.82
N ASN A 145 24.67 15.26 -6.65
CA ASN A 145 25.08 14.66 -5.38
C ASN A 145 24.35 15.35 -4.18
N PRO A 146 24.44 14.80 -2.96
CA PRO A 146 23.81 15.39 -1.77
C PRO A 146 24.24 16.83 -1.45
N SER A 147 25.49 17.22 -1.75
CA SER A 147 25.99 18.61 -1.53
C SER A 147 25.26 19.59 -2.45
N ASP A 148 25.08 19.24 -3.72
CA ASP A 148 24.35 20.09 -4.67
C ASP A 148 22.87 20.22 -4.27
N ARG A 149 22.25 19.13 -3.77
CA ARG A 149 20.88 19.14 -3.22
C ARG A 149 20.75 20.14 -2.07
N LYS A 150 21.71 20.14 -1.14
CA LYS A 150 21.75 21.10 -0.02
C LYS A 150 21.95 22.54 -0.51
N LYS A 151 22.81 22.78 -1.51
CA LYS A 151 23.00 24.12 -2.11
C LYS A 151 21.69 24.59 -2.79
N ALA A 152 21.03 23.72 -3.58
CA ALA A 152 19.77 24.04 -4.24
C ALA A 152 18.69 24.42 -3.22
N ALA A 153 18.53 23.64 -2.15
CA ALA A 153 17.58 23.94 -1.07
C ALA A 153 17.87 25.31 -0.42
N ARG A 154 19.14 25.66 -0.17
CA ARG A 154 19.52 26.96 0.37
C ARG A 154 19.17 28.13 -0.55
N VAL A 155 19.32 27.95 -1.87
CA VAL A 155 18.91 28.97 -2.85
C VAL A 155 17.39 29.14 -2.86
N ILE A 156 16.64 28.04 -2.81
CA ILE A 156 15.18 28.09 -2.75
C ILE A 156 14.71 28.76 -1.45
N LEU A 157 15.35 28.50 -0.30
CA LEU A 157 15.03 29.19 0.97
C LEU A 157 15.19 30.73 0.87
N LYS A 158 16.12 31.23 0.06
CA LYS A 158 16.30 32.68 -0.13
C LYS A 158 15.12 33.36 -0.82
N THR A 159 14.18 32.60 -1.42
CA THR A 159 12.92 33.15 -1.93
C THR A 159 11.96 33.58 -0.82
N GLY A 160 12.23 33.23 0.45
CA GLY A 160 11.40 33.56 1.60
C GLY A 160 10.50 32.41 2.07
N VAL A 161 10.50 31.25 1.42
CA VAL A 161 9.82 30.04 1.90
C VAL A 161 10.42 29.58 3.24
N ARG A 162 9.59 29.09 4.17
CA ARG A 162 10.07 28.70 5.51
C ARG A 162 10.79 27.36 5.55
N ALA A 163 10.45 26.44 4.65
CA ALA A 163 11.08 25.11 4.54
C ALA A 163 11.05 24.61 3.11
N VAL A 164 12.05 23.80 2.74
CA VAL A 164 12.20 23.16 1.43
C VAL A 164 12.35 21.67 1.63
N LEU A 165 11.48 20.87 1.03
CA LEU A 165 11.55 19.41 1.01
C LEU A 165 11.82 18.92 -0.41
N ILE A 166 13.09 18.64 -0.74
CA ILE A 166 13.43 18.08 -2.06
C ILE A 166 13.18 16.58 -2.05
N THR A 167 12.22 16.12 -2.87
CA THR A 167 11.84 14.71 -2.93
C THR A 167 12.80 13.90 -3.81
N GLY A 168 13.21 12.71 -3.33
CA GLY A 168 14.22 11.87 -3.97
C GLY A 168 13.69 10.56 -4.56
N GLY A 169 12.39 10.43 -4.77
CA GLY A 169 11.76 9.19 -5.27
C GLY A 169 12.34 8.68 -6.60
N HIS A 170 12.80 9.55 -7.48
CA HIS A 170 13.41 9.22 -8.79
C HIS A 170 14.91 8.92 -8.74
N LEU A 171 15.57 9.02 -7.58
CA LEU A 171 17.00 8.67 -7.45
C LEU A 171 17.17 7.14 -7.42
N LYS A 172 18.36 6.66 -7.83
CA LYS A 172 18.72 5.24 -7.69
C LYS A 172 18.86 4.88 -6.21
N GLY A 173 18.51 3.64 -5.85
CA GLY A 173 18.53 3.15 -4.46
C GLY A 173 17.25 3.49 -3.68
N ASN A 174 17.35 3.60 -2.37
CA ASN A 174 16.23 3.94 -1.51
C ASN A 174 15.81 5.40 -1.70
N PRO A 175 14.50 5.71 -1.71
CA PRO A 175 14.01 7.09 -1.79
C PRO A 175 14.41 7.89 -0.57
N GLU A 176 15.17 8.97 -0.78
CA GLU A 176 15.60 9.90 0.27
C GLU A 176 15.05 11.30 0.00
N ASP A 177 14.20 11.80 0.90
CA ASP A 177 13.71 13.16 0.84
C ASP A 177 14.53 14.04 1.78
N PHE A 178 14.94 15.21 1.30
CA PHE A 178 15.81 16.14 2.01
C PHE A 178 15.03 17.39 2.42
N LEU A 179 14.81 17.54 3.72
CA LEU A 179 14.19 18.72 4.31
C LEU A 179 15.29 19.70 4.79
N LEU A 180 15.10 20.99 4.48
CA LEU A 180 15.88 22.10 5.04
C LEU A 180 14.93 23.18 5.55
N ASP A 181 15.06 23.52 6.83
CA ASP A 181 14.31 24.59 7.50
C ASP A 181 15.24 25.41 8.40
N ASN A 182 14.69 26.32 9.22
CA ASN A 182 15.44 27.13 10.19
C ASN A 182 16.04 26.32 11.36
N LYS A 183 15.63 25.05 11.55
CA LYS A 183 16.18 24.13 12.58
C LYS A 183 17.30 23.26 12.02
N GLY A 184 17.67 23.43 10.75
CA GLY A 184 18.68 22.65 10.05
C GLY A 184 18.11 21.66 9.06
N ASP A 185 18.94 20.72 8.62
CA ASP A 185 18.57 19.72 7.62
C ASP A 185 18.23 18.36 8.26
N GLN A 186 17.37 17.61 7.56
CA GLN A 186 16.96 16.24 7.92
C GLN A 186 16.72 15.42 6.66
N LEU A 187 17.17 14.16 6.68
CA LEU A 187 16.86 13.15 5.66
C LEU A 187 15.75 12.23 6.15
N PHE A 188 14.83 11.92 5.24
CA PHE A 188 13.78 10.93 5.41
C PHE A 188 13.98 9.82 4.39
N SER A 189 14.42 8.65 4.82
CA SER A 189 14.65 7.48 3.97
C SER A 189 13.54 6.45 4.14
N SER A 190 13.26 5.69 3.08
CA SER A 190 12.37 4.52 3.11
C SER A 190 12.89 3.47 2.12
N GLU A 191 12.45 2.22 2.28
CA GLU A 191 12.70 1.20 1.28
C GLU A 191 11.99 1.53 -0.03
N ARG A 192 12.58 1.11 -1.17
CA ARG A 192 11.96 1.23 -2.47
C ARG A 192 10.94 0.10 -2.65
N LEU A 193 9.65 0.45 -2.61
CA LEU A 193 8.53 -0.47 -2.62
C LEU A 193 8.09 -0.87 -4.05
N SER A 194 8.46 -0.11 -5.07
CA SER A 194 8.16 -0.39 -6.48
C SER A 194 9.38 -0.15 -7.37
N LYS A 195 9.54 -1.01 -8.38
CA LYS A 195 10.55 -0.85 -9.44
C LYS A 195 10.08 0.06 -10.58
N ILE A 196 8.78 0.30 -10.68
CA ILE A 196 8.16 1.17 -11.70
C ILE A 196 7.71 2.48 -11.06
N ASP A 197 7.68 3.54 -11.85
CA ASP A 197 7.13 4.83 -11.44
C ASP A 197 5.61 4.71 -11.27
N ILE A 198 5.12 5.15 -10.11
CA ILE A 198 3.70 5.15 -9.78
C ILE A 198 3.19 6.59 -9.83
N HIS A 199 2.13 6.80 -10.64
CA HIS A 199 1.57 8.12 -10.87
C HIS A 199 0.85 8.66 -9.62
N GLY A 200 0.98 9.99 -9.39
CA GLY A 200 0.31 10.70 -8.29
C GLY A 200 1.08 10.73 -6.96
N THR A 201 2.23 10.06 -6.85
CA THR A 201 3.01 9.98 -5.60
C THR A 201 3.35 11.36 -5.01
N GLY A 202 3.78 12.33 -5.83
CA GLY A 202 4.10 13.70 -5.39
C GLY A 202 2.89 14.45 -4.85
N CYS A 203 1.76 14.39 -5.58
CA CYS A 203 0.50 15.02 -5.16
C CYS A 203 -0.01 14.43 -3.84
N VAL A 204 0.01 13.09 -3.70
CA VAL A 204 -0.41 12.42 -2.47
C VAL A 204 0.53 12.77 -1.31
N PHE A 205 1.84 12.86 -1.54
CA PHE A 205 2.80 13.23 -0.51
C PHE A 205 2.59 14.65 0.01
N SER A 206 2.51 15.63 -0.89
CA SER A 206 2.26 17.04 -0.52
C SER A 206 0.89 17.23 0.14
N ALA A 207 -0.15 16.51 -0.31
CA ALA A 207 -1.48 16.52 0.30
C ALA A 207 -1.47 15.89 1.71
N ALA A 208 -0.78 14.76 1.91
CA ALA A 208 -0.65 14.10 3.21
C ALA A 208 0.09 15.00 4.23
N ILE A 209 1.19 15.66 3.82
CA ILE A 209 1.87 16.65 4.67
C ILE A 209 0.89 17.76 5.06
N THR A 210 0.14 18.30 4.08
CA THR A 210 -0.82 19.37 4.32
C THR A 210 -1.91 18.94 5.30
N ALA A 211 -2.44 17.72 5.17
CA ALA A 211 -3.42 17.15 6.09
C ALA A 211 -2.88 17.08 7.53
N ARG A 212 -1.64 16.61 7.71
CA ARG A 212 -0.99 16.54 9.04
C ARG A 212 -0.76 17.92 9.65
N LEU A 213 -0.36 18.91 8.83
CA LEU A 213 -0.24 20.31 9.28
C LEU A 213 -1.60 20.90 9.65
N ALA A 214 -2.67 20.56 8.94
CA ALA A 214 -4.04 20.99 9.28
C ALA A 214 -4.50 20.42 10.62
N MET A 215 -4.03 19.22 11.00
CA MET A 215 -4.25 18.59 12.31
C MET A 215 -3.34 19.16 13.43
N GLY A 216 -2.50 20.17 13.13
CA GLY A 216 -1.59 20.78 14.11
C GLY A 216 -0.29 20.03 14.36
N ARG A 217 0.07 19.02 13.53
CA ARG A 217 1.33 18.31 13.69
C ARG A 217 2.53 19.17 13.31
N PRO A 218 3.66 19.08 14.04
CA PRO A 218 4.89 19.75 13.66
C PRO A 218 5.38 19.30 12.26
N LEU A 219 6.05 20.19 11.51
CA LEU A 219 6.45 19.94 10.13
C LEU A 219 7.24 18.63 9.93
N ARG A 220 8.24 18.37 10.75
CA ARG A 220 9.09 17.17 10.61
C ARG A 220 8.31 15.88 10.87
N GLU A 221 7.41 15.89 11.85
CA GLU A 221 6.48 14.79 12.11
C GLU A 221 5.49 14.61 10.95
N ALA A 222 4.96 15.73 10.41
CA ALA A 222 4.06 15.70 9.28
C ALA A 222 4.72 15.08 8.02
N VAL A 223 6.00 15.39 7.76
CA VAL A 223 6.76 14.81 6.65
C VAL A 223 7.00 13.31 6.87
N GLN A 224 7.42 12.90 8.08
CA GLN A 224 7.64 11.48 8.41
C GLN A 224 6.36 10.66 8.21
N ASN A 225 5.25 11.11 8.83
CA ASN A 225 3.96 10.42 8.74
C ASN A 225 3.43 10.37 7.30
N ALA A 226 3.64 11.43 6.51
CA ALA A 226 3.25 11.46 5.11
C ALA A 226 4.09 10.48 4.27
N LYS A 227 5.39 10.33 4.57
CA LYS A 227 6.25 9.37 3.87
C LYS A 227 5.80 7.92 4.11
N GLU A 228 5.45 7.58 5.35
CA GLU A 228 4.90 6.27 5.70
C GLU A 228 3.56 6.02 5.00
N TYR A 229 2.68 7.02 5.00
CA TYR A 229 1.38 6.98 4.32
C TYR A 229 1.53 6.75 2.81
N VAL A 230 2.43 7.48 2.14
CA VAL A 230 2.71 7.29 0.71
C VAL A 230 3.26 5.90 0.42
N GLY A 231 4.10 5.35 1.32
CA GLY A 231 4.56 3.97 1.22
C GLY A 231 3.40 2.97 1.15
N GLN A 232 2.40 3.12 2.02
CA GLN A 232 1.19 2.29 2.01
C GLN A 232 0.36 2.49 0.73
N ALA A 233 0.21 3.75 0.29
CA ALA A 233 -0.51 4.07 -0.95
C ALA A 233 0.17 3.50 -2.21
N ILE A 234 1.50 3.40 -2.22
CA ILE A 234 2.30 2.76 -3.28
C ILE A 234 2.05 1.24 -3.30
N VAL A 235 2.06 0.59 -2.13
CA VAL A 235 1.81 -0.86 -2.03
C VAL A 235 0.41 -1.23 -2.50
N GLY A 236 -0.58 -0.40 -2.21
CA GLY A 236 -1.96 -0.56 -2.67
C GLY A 236 -2.25 0.02 -4.06
N GLY A 237 -1.22 0.37 -4.82
CA GLY A 237 -1.37 1.00 -6.14
C GLY A 237 -2.28 0.24 -7.10
N VAL A 238 -3.08 0.98 -7.87
CA VAL A 238 -4.12 0.45 -8.76
C VAL A 238 -3.73 0.66 -10.22
N ALA A 239 -3.86 -0.39 -11.02
CA ALA A 239 -3.78 -0.30 -12.49
C ALA A 239 -5.06 0.34 -13.02
N SER A 240 -5.03 1.64 -13.31
CA SER A 240 -6.18 2.39 -13.85
C SER A 240 -6.30 2.29 -15.38
N GLY A 241 -5.44 1.53 -16.02
CA GLY A 241 -5.37 1.32 -17.48
C GLY A 241 -4.10 0.59 -17.86
N ASN A 242 -3.72 0.63 -19.14
CA ASN A 242 -2.55 -0.07 -19.68
C ASN A 242 -1.23 0.70 -19.52
N GLY A 243 -1.24 1.89 -18.91
CA GLY A 243 -0.05 2.72 -18.64
C GLY A 243 0.45 2.57 -17.21
N ALA A 244 1.00 3.66 -16.66
CA ALA A 244 1.51 3.68 -15.30
C ALA A 244 0.39 3.49 -14.26
N PRO A 245 0.57 2.63 -13.24
CA PRO A 245 -0.37 2.52 -12.15
C PRO A 245 -0.43 3.81 -11.32
N CYS A 246 -1.54 4.02 -10.63
CA CYS A 246 -1.74 5.14 -9.71
C CYS A 246 -1.59 4.70 -8.26
N VAL A 247 -1.14 5.60 -7.39
CA VAL A 247 -1.18 5.39 -5.94
C VAL A 247 -2.63 5.29 -5.46
N GLU A 248 -2.87 4.49 -4.43
CA GLU A 248 -4.18 4.36 -3.79
C GLU A 248 -4.20 4.99 -2.39
N PRO A 249 -4.72 6.21 -2.26
CA PRO A 249 -4.76 6.92 -0.97
C PRO A 249 -5.55 6.20 0.14
N PHE A 250 -6.50 5.33 -0.22
CA PHE A 250 -7.30 4.57 0.75
C PHE A 250 -6.69 3.21 1.11
N ALA A 251 -5.52 2.84 0.56
CA ALA A 251 -4.90 1.53 0.74
C ALA A 251 -4.82 1.08 2.21
N ALA A 252 -4.44 1.99 3.11
CA ALA A 252 -4.37 1.68 4.54
C ALA A 252 -5.74 1.37 5.14
N MET A 253 -6.78 2.09 4.74
CA MET A 253 -8.16 1.85 5.22
C MET A 253 -8.71 0.53 4.67
N TYR A 254 -8.49 0.26 3.39
CA TYR A 254 -8.92 -1.02 2.77
C TYR A 254 -8.24 -2.19 3.44
N ARG A 255 -6.93 -2.07 3.76
CA ARG A 255 -6.19 -3.11 4.47
C ARG A 255 -6.74 -3.39 5.88
N GLU A 256 -7.08 -2.35 6.64
CA GLU A 256 -7.68 -2.54 7.98
C GLU A 256 -9.10 -3.13 7.88
N SER A 257 -9.90 -2.73 6.90
CA SER A 257 -11.18 -3.35 6.61
C SER A 257 -11.05 -4.83 6.23
N GLU A 258 -10.08 -5.17 5.36
CA GLU A 258 -9.78 -6.55 4.98
C GLU A 258 -9.34 -7.39 6.19
N LYS A 259 -8.49 -6.84 7.06
CA LYS A 259 -8.10 -7.55 8.30
C LYS A 259 -9.30 -7.89 9.17
N GLN A 260 -10.24 -6.95 9.32
CA GLN A 260 -11.46 -7.21 10.09
C GLN A 260 -12.29 -8.30 9.43
N GLN A 261 -12.46 -8.28 8.11
CA GLN A 261 -13.19 -9.31 7.39
C GLN A 261 -12.53 -10.69 7.55
N CYS A 262 -11.20 -10.77 7.38
CA CYS A 262 -10.47 -12.03 7.60
C CYS A 262 -10.65 -12.60 9.02
N LEU A 263 -10.72 -11.71 10.04
CA LEU A 263 -11.00 -12.14 11.41
C LEU A 263 -12.39 -12.77 11.53
N CYS A 264 -13.43 -12.11 11.01
CA CYS A 264 -14.79 -12.65 10.98
C CYS A 264 -14.84 -13.97 10.22
N ASP A 265 -14.28 -14.04 9.01
CA ASP A 265 -14.30 -15.24 8.17
C ASP A 265 -13.64 -16.44 8.88
N LEU A 266 -12.54 -16.23 9.60
CA LEU A 266 -11.87 -17.32 10.31
C LEU A 266 -12.59 -17.71 11.60
N GLU A 267 -13.18 -16.76 12.34
CA GLU A 267 -14.01 -17.04 13.51
C GLU A 267 -15.26 -17.84 13.12
N ASP A 268 -15.95 -17.46 12.03
CA ASP A 268 -17.09 -18.19 11.48
C ASP A 268 -16.71 -19.60 11.03
N ALA A 269 -15.57 -19.75 10.36
CA ALA A 269 -15.03 -21.06 9.98
C ALA A 269 -14.78 -21.96 11.20
N MET A 270 -14.23 -21.41 12.27
CA MET A 270 -13.98 -22.15 13.50
C MET A 270 -15.29 -22.57 14.20
N GLU A 271 -16.33 -21.72 14.18
CA GLU A 271 -17.65 -22.07 14.68
C GLU A 271 -18.27 -23.24 13.90
N ILE A 272 -18.20 -23.18 12.55
CA ILE A 272 -18.67 -24.25 11.66
C ILE A 272 -17.92 -25.55 11.95
N PHE A 273 -16.60 -25.53 12.03
CA PHE A 273 -15.76 -26.70 12.27
C PHE A 273 -16.01 -27.32 13.66
N THR A 274 -16.28 -26.50 14.66
CA THR A 274 -16.64 -26.96 16.01
C THR A 274 -18.00 -27.65 15.99
N LYS A 275 -19.01 -27.06 15.33
CA LYS A 275 -20.35 -27.62 15.18
C LYS A 275 -20.35 -28.95 14.41
N GLU A 276 -19.58 -29.03 13.33
CA GLU A 276 -19.48 -30.24 12.49
C GLU A 276 -18.56 -31.30 13.12
N ARG A 277 -17.86 -31.00 14.23
CA ARG A 277 -17.01 -31.91 14.99
C ARG A 277 -15.93 -32.58 14.13
N ILE A 278 -15.09 -31.74 13.48
CA ILE A 278 -14.06 -32.20 12.54
C ILE A 278 -12.80 -32.79 13.20
N GLY A 279 -12.80 -33.08 14.49
CA GLY A 279 -11.62 -33.56 15.24
C GLY A 279 -11.00 -34.83 14.68
N ASN A 280 -11.80 -35.66 13.97
CA ASN A 280 -11.29 -36.83 13.26
C ASN A 280 -10.35 -36.52 12.08
N LEU A 281 -10.30 -35.26 11.60
CA LEU A 281 -9.35 -34.80 10.59
C LEU A 281 -8.09 -34.17 11.20
N VAL A 282 -8.08 -33.87 12.50
CA VAL A 282 -6.97 -33.22 13.17
C VAL A 282 -5.82 -34.20 13.42
N PRO A 283 -4.57 -33.91 13.01
CA PRO A 283 -3.39 -34.73 13.24
C PRO A 283 -2.98 -34.74 14.72
N GLU A 284 -2.03 -35.61 15.11
CA GLU A 284 -1.52 -35.66 16.49
C GLU A 284 -0.76 -34.40 16.87
N VAL A 285 0.01 -33.85 15.95
CA VAL A 285 0.71 -32.57 16.14
C VAL A 285 -0.23 -31.37 16.11
N GLN A 286 -1.56 -31.58 16.04
CA GLN A 286 -2.61 -30.56 15.95
C GLN A 286 -2.64 -29.84 14.61
N THR A 287 -3.73 -29.07 14.36
CA THR A 287 -3.93 -28.33 13.11
C THR A 287 -3.78 -26.82 13.29
N ASN A 288 -3.62 -26.12 12.18
CA ASN A 288 -3.78 -24.68 12.12
C ASN A 288 -4.39 -24.24 10.77
N ILE A 289 -4.98 -23.07 10.78
CA ILE A 289 -5.58 -22.44 9.62
C ILE A 289 -4.85 -21.12 9.36
N GLY A 290 -4.54 -20.83 8.11
CA GLY A 290 -3.95 -19.57 7.68
C GLY A 290 -4.79 -18.90 6.62
N LEU A 291 -5.02 -17.60 6.76
CA LEU A 291 -5.67 -16.75 5.75
C LEU A 291 -4.80 -15.52 5.49
N GLY A 292 -4.30 -15.37 4.27
CA GLY A 292 -3.49 -14.22 3.85
C GLY A 292 -4.35 -13.03 3.45
N LEU A 293 -3.88 -11.81 3.74
CA LEU A 293 -4.39 -10.60 3.10
C LEU A 293 -4.12 -10.63 1.59
N SER A 294 -4.89 -9.91 0.79
CA SER A 294 -4.80 -9.90 -0.69
C SER A 294 -3.38 -9.66 -1.23
N ASN A 295 -2.57 -8.89 -0.54
CA ASN A 295 -1.19 -8.58 -0.93
C ASN A 295 -0.19 -9.01 0.16
N ALA A 296 -0.43 -10.15 0.81
CA ALA A 296 0.43 -10.66 1.88
C ALA A 296 1.87 -10.90 1.38
N LYS A 297 2.86 -10.40 2.12
CA LYS A 297 4.29 -10.57 1.81
C LYS A 297 5.10 -11.05 3.00
N LYS A 298 4.57 -10.97 4.20
CA LYS A 298 5.24 -11.29 5.46
C LYS A 298 4.28 -12.00 6.41
N HIS A 299 4.83 -12.64 7.43
CA HIS A 299 4.05 -13.44 8.38
C HIS A 299 2.93 -12.64 9.05
N GLU A 300 3.16 -11.35 9.34
CA GLU A 300 2.18 -10.44 9.95
C GLU A 300 1.02 -10.08 9.00
N ASP A 301 1.07 -10.52 7.74
CA ASP A 301 0.00 -10.39 6.77
C ASP A 301 -0.89 -11.62 6.69
N VAL A 302 -0.57 -12.67 7.46
CA VAL A 302 -1.34 -13.93 7.51
C VAL A 302 -1.97 -14.10 8.87
N LEU A 303 -3.29 -14.23 8.87
CA LEU A 303 -4.10 -14.55 10.04
C LEU A 303 -4.00 -16.05 10.34
N ALA A 304 -3.81 -16.43 11.59
CA ALA A 304 -3.76 -17.82 12.04
C ALA A 304 -4.10 -17.94 13.53
N ILE A 305 -4.32 -19.17 14.02
CA ILE A 305 -4.57 -19.45 15.44
C ILE A 305 -3.22 -19.57 16.17
N PRO A 306 -2.92 -18.72 17.18
CA PRO A 306 -1.76 -18.92 18.05
C PRO A 306 -1.90 -20.23 18.84
N GLY A 307 -0.84 -21.01 18.90
CA GLY A 307 -0.81 -22.27 19.64
C GLY A 307 -1.40 -23.47 18.91
N ARG A 308 -2.26 -23.33 17.94
CA ARG A 308 -2.94 -24.38 17.13
C ARG A 308 -4.39 -24.64 17.56
N VAL A 309 -5.12 -25.37 16.71
CA VAL A 309 -6.43 -25.97 16.97
C VAL A 309 -6.21 -27.38 17.51
N ILE A 310 -6.67 -27.64 18.71
CA ILE A 310 -6.44 -28.87 19.47
C ILE A 310 -7.65 -29.80 19.32
N LYS A 311 -7.46 -31.10 19.18
CA LYS A 311 -8.52 -32.10 19.19
C LYS A 311 -8.75 -32.66 20.60
N ASN A 312 -10.02 -32.98 20.90
CA ASN A 312 -10.43 -33.82 22.02
C ASN A 312 -11.53 -34.77 21.52
N GLY A 313 -11.16 -35.98 21.13
CA GLY A 313 -12.05 -36.88 20.41
C GLY A 313 -12.44 -36.32 19.04
N GLU A 314 -13.74 -36.15 18.81
CA GLU A 314 -14.29 -35.50 17.59
C GLU A 314 -14.36 -33.97 17.71
N ASP A 315 -14.27 -33.41 18.92
CA ASP A 315 -14.35 -31.98 19.15
C ASP A 315 -13.01 -31.28 18.91
N ILE A 316 -13.08 -29.99 18.63
CA ILE A 316 -11.92 -29.13 18.47
C ILE A 316 -11.98 -27.93 19.39
N PHE A 317 -10.82 -27.43 19.83
CA PHE A 317 -10.68 -26.29 20.72
C PHE A 317 -9.55 -25.38 20.27
N THR A 318 -9.68 -24.08 20.55
CA THR A 318 -8.61 -23.11 20.37
C THR A 318 -8.26 -22.47 21.71
N GLY A 319 -6.97 -22.40 22.02
CA GLY A 319 -6.48 -21.73 23.23
C GLY A 319 -6.38 -20.21 23.12
N ALA A 320 -6.53 -19.67 21.91
CA ALA A 320 -6.42 -18.24 21.63
C ALA A 320 -7.32 -17.83 20.46
N ARG A 321 -7.65 -16.53 20.39
CA ARG A 321 -8.30 -15.95 19.22
C ARG A 321 -7.35 -15.84 18.04
N PRO A 322 -7.89 -15.83 16.78
CA PRO A 322 -7.07 -15.61 15.59
C PRO A 322 -6.25 -14.33 15.70
N GLN A 323 -5.00 -14.37 15.25
CA GLN A 323 -4.10 -13.23 15.24
C GLN A 323 -3.28 -13.19 13.95
N PHE A 324 -3.05 -11.99 13.42
CA PHE A 324 -2.08 -11.80 12.35
C PHE A 324 -0.67 -12.11 12.88
N GLY A 325 0.09 -12.95 12.13
CA GLY A 325 1.37 -13.48 12.60
C GLY A 325 1.26 -14.61 13.63
N GLY A 326 0.06 -15.13 13.92
CA GLY A 326 -0.21 -16.12 14.95
C GLY A 326 0.47 -17.48 14.75
N SER A 327 0.89 -17.82 13.51
CA SER A 327 1.61 -19.05 13.22
C SER A 327 2.56 -18.90 12.03
N ARG A 328 3.86 -19.04 12.28
CA ARG A 328 4.87 -19.00 11.21
C ARG A 328 4.76 -20.19 10.26
N HIS A 329 4.38 -21.38 10.76
CA HIS A 329 4.31 -22.59 9.94
C HIS A 329 3.25 -22.49 8.84
N VAL A 330 2.02 -22.14 9.17
CA VAL A 330 0.95 -21.99 8.18
C VAL A 330 1.17 -20.75 7.32
N ALA A 331 1.70 -19.68 7.90
CA ALA A 331 2.02 -18.46 7.15
C ALA A 331 3.04 -18.71 6.03
N ASN A 332 4.08 -19.52 6.26
CA ASN A 332 5.03 -19.90 5.21
C ASN A 332 4.34 -20.60 4.03
N ILE A 333 3.38 -21.48 4.30
CA ILE A 333 2.64 -22.17 3.24
C ILE A 333 1.78 -21.16 2.46
N VAL A 334 0.99 -20.33 3.15
CA VAL A 334 0.14 -19.32 2.53
C VAL A 334 0.96 -18.37 1.66
N LEU A 335 2.06 -17.83 2.19
CA LEU A 335 2.93 -16.90 1.45
C LEU A 335 3.55 -17.55 0.22
N THR A 336 4.01 -18.82 0.32
CA THR A 336 4.56 -19.56 -0.81
C THR A 336 3.50 -19.80 -1.89
N VAL A 337 2.29 -20.21 -1.49
CA VAL A 337 1.15 -20.38 -2.40
C VAL A 337 0.82 -19.08 -3.14
N MET A 338 0.71 -17.96 -2.40
CA MET A 338 0.38 -16.65 -2.95
C MET A 338 1.46 -16.07 -3.87
N GLN A 339 2.71 -16.51 -3.77
CA GLN A 339 3.77 -16.13 -4.73
C GLN A 339 3.50 -16.67 -6.15
N HIS A 340 2.83 -17.81 -6.26
CA HIS A 340 2.47 -18.46 -7.53
C HIS A 340 1.07 -18.09 -8.00
N GLU A 341 0.09 -18.15 -7.09
CA GLU A 341 -1.32 -17.80 -7.35
C GLU A 341 -1.82 -16.87 -6.22
N PRO A 342 -1.77 -15.54 -6.41
CA PRO A 342 -2.10 -14.56 -5.38
C PRO A 342 -3.51 -14.67 -4.80
N ASP A 343 -4.45 -15.22 -5.57
CA ASP A 343 -5.84 -15.39 -5.17
C ASP A 343 -6.07 -16.60 -4.26
N LYS A 344 -5.13 -17.54 -4.18
CA LYS A 344 -5.20 -18.68 -3.27
C LYS A 344 -4.59 -18.32 -1.92
N ARG A 345 -5.42 -17.91 -0.96
CA ARG A 345 -5.00 -17.26 0.29
C ARG A 345 -5.30 -18.05 1.56
N ALA A 346 -6.07 -19.14 1.47
CA ALA A 346 -6.49 -19.94 2.62
C ALA A 346 -5.85 -21.33 2.61
N VAL A 347 -5.33 -21.76 3.77
CA VAL A 347 -4.67 -23.06 3.94
C VAL A 347 -5.02 -23.65 5.30
N MET A 348 -5.33 -24.96 5.33
CA MET A 348 -5.47 -25.73 6.57
C MET A 348 -4.71 -27.06 6.45
N ASN A 349 -4.01 -27.46 7.48
CA ASN A 349 -3.42 -28.80 7.54
C ASN A 349 -4.38 -29.78 8.21
N ILE A 350 -4.49 -31.00 7.66
CA ILE A 350 -5.24 -32.12 8.22
C ILE A 350 -4.34 -33.36 8.28
N LYS A 351 -4.72 -34.36 9.08
CA LYS A 351 -3.96 -35.61 9.16
C LYS A 351 -3.86 -36.30 7.81
N TYR A 352 -2.80 -37.06 7.62
CA TYR A 352 -2.68 -37.94 6.49
C TYR A 352 -3.20 -39.35 6.83
N THR A 353 -3.96 -39.93 5.93
CA THR A 353 -4.22 -41.37 5.83
C THR A 353 -4.46 -41.69 4.37
N ASP A 354 -4.20 -42.95 3.96
CA ASP A 354 -4.48 -43.40 2.59
C ASP A 354 -5.97 -43.22 2.24
N ALA A 355 -6.86 -43.48 3.21
CA ALA A 355 -8.31 -43.26 3.05
C ALA A 355 -8.64 -41.80 2.74
N LEU A 356 -8.07 -40.85 3.47
CA LEU A 356 -8.26 -39.41 3.19
C LEU A 356 -7.73 -39.00 1.82
N LEU A 357 -6.60 -39.54 1.41
CA LEU A 357 -6.05 -39.27 0.08
C LEU A 357 -6.94 -39.83 -1.04
N VAL A 358 -7.53 -41.02 -0.84
CA VAL A 358 -8.52 -41.60 -1.76
C VAL A 358 -9.77 -40.71 -1.85
N ILE A 359 -10.26 -40.20 -0.71
CA ILE A 359 -11.38 -39.27 -0.67
C ILE A 359 -11.07 -37.99 -1.44
N CYS A 360 -9.90 -37.40 -1.24
CA CYS A 360 -9.48 -36.21 -2.01
C CYS A 360 -9.48 -36.48 -3.52
N LYS A 361 -9.07 -37.70 -3.96
CA LYS A 361 -9.15 -38.11 -5.37
C LYS A 361 -10.59 -38.26 -5.86
N LYS A 362 -11.49 -38.86 -5.04
CA LYS A 362 -12.93 -38.97 -5.36
C LYS A 362 -13.58 -37.61 -5.52
N LEU A 363 -13.17 -36.62 -4.73
CA LEU A 363 -13.59 -35.22 -4.83
C LEU A 363 -12.98 -34.47 -6.02
N LYS A 364 -12.13 -35.14 -6.81
CA LYS A 364 -11.47 -34.60 -8.00
C LYS A 364 -10.53 -33.41 -7.69
N PHE A 365 -10.01 -33.33 -6.47
CA PHE A 365 -9.01 -32.32 -6.13
C PHE A 365 -7.70 -32.54 -6.88
N LYS A 366 -7.05 -31.46 -7.29
CA LYS A 366 -5.69 -31.48 -7.84
C LYS A 366 -4.72 -31.75 -6.69
N ILE A 367 -3.94 -32.81 -6.79
CA ILE A 367 -3.11 -33.31 -5.70
C ILE A 367 -1.64 -33.33 -6.13
N ALA A 368 -0.79 -32.73 -5.32
CA ALA A 368 0.67 -32.81 -5.44
C ALA A 368 1.29 -33.32 -4.13
N SER A 369 2.55 -33.73 -4.20
CA SER A 369 3.31 -34.19 -3.03
C SER A 369 4.76 -33.73 -3.10
N PHE A 370 5.41 -33.73 -1.96
CA PHE A 370 6.85 -33.58 -1.88
C PHE A 370 7.48 -34.61 -0.93
N ASP A 371 8.73 -34.97 -1.21
CA ASP A 371 9.48 -35.96 -0.44
C ASP A 371 10.46 -35.25 0.50
N ARG A 372 10.20 -35.33 1.81
CA ARG A 372 11.05 -34.73 2.85
C ARG A 372 12.46 -35.30 2.90
N SER A 373 12.69 -36.51 2.38
CA SER A 373 14.04 -37.08 2.33
C SER A 373 14.98 -36.29 1.42
N LYS A 374 14.42 -35.61 0.43
CA LYS A 374 15.12 -34.76 -0.54
C LYS A 374 15.33 -33.30 -0.06
N GLU A 375 14.96 -32.98 1.18
CA GLU A 375 15.14 -31.68 1.77
C GLU A 375 16.63 -31.32 1.93
N PRO A 376 17.12 -30.19 1.36
CA PRO A 376 18.52 -29.80 1.47
C PRO A 376 18.95 -29.57 2.93
N LYS A 377 20.17 -29.97 3.28
CA LYS A 377 20.70 -29.82 4.66
C LYS A 377 20.61 -28.35 5.16
N LYS A 378 20.84 -27.38 4.30
CA LYS A 378 20.73 -25.94 4.64
C LYS A 378 19.30 -25.52 5.04
N VAL A 379 18.27 -26.16 4.48
CA VAL A 379 16.86 -25.89 4.78
C VAL A 379 16.47 -26.53 6.12
N ARG A 380 16.98 -27.75 6.42
CA ARG A 380 16.70 -28.45 7.69
C ARG A 380 17.13 -27.68 8.94
N VAL A 381 18.20 -26.90 8.84
CA VAL A 381 18.79 -26.16 9.99
C VAL A 381 18.01 -24.88 10.30
N ARG A 382 17.28 -24.32 9.33
CA ARG A 382 16.51 -23.08 9.50
C ARG A 382 15.07 -23.41 9.87
N GLU A 383 14.66 -23.06 11.08
CA GLU A 383 13.31 -23.31 11.58
C GLU A 383 12.25 -22.67 10.65
N GLY A 384 11.22 -23.44 10.27
CA GLY A 384 10.13 -23.01 9.39
C GLY A 384 10.39 -23.14 7.88
N SER A 385 11.63 -23.28 7.41
CA SER A 385 11.96 -23.31 5.96
C SER A 385 11.54 -24.62 5.28
N SER A 386 11.37 -25.71 6.02
CA SER A 386 10.96 -27.02 5.47
C SER A 386 9.61 -26.97 4.76
N LEU A 387 8.65 -26.22 5.30
CA LEU A 387 7.31 -26.12 4.72
C LEU A 387 7.29 -25.20 3.51
N GLU A 388 8.03 -24.09 3.55
CA GLU A 388 8.25 -23.22 2.39
C GLU A 388 8.86 -24.00 1.23
N TRP A 389 10.00 -24.70 1.48
CA TRP A 389 10.67 -25.52 0.47
C TRP A 389 9.78 -26.63 -0.07
N GLY A 390 9.07 -27.36 0.80
CA GLY A 390 8.20 -28.47 0.39
C GLY A 390 7.02 -28.01 -0.46
N THR A 391 6.37 -26.91 -0.07
CA THR A 391 5.27 -26.29 -0.81
C THR A 391 5.75 -25.81 -2.18
N GLU A 392 6.86 -25.07 -2.23
CA GLU A 392 7.49 -24.60 -3.47
C GLU A 392 7.81 -25.77 -4.41
N LYS A 393 8.40 -26.84 -3.87
CA LYS A 393 8.74 -28.03 -4.65
C LYS A 393 7.52 -28.73 -5.23
N ALA A 394 6.44 -28.87 -4.45
CA ALA A 394 5.20 -29.47 -4.89
C ALA A 394 4.54 -28.65 -6.02
N ILE A 395 4.44 -27.33 -5.85
CA ILE A 395 3.85 -26.42 -6.84
C ILE A 395 4.65 -26.45 -8.15
N THR A 396 5.98 -26.30 -8.06
CA THR A 396 6.88 -26.27 -9.23
C THR A 396 6.82 -27.61 -9.99
N SER A 397 6.76 -28.74 -9.28
CA SER A 397 6.70 -30.07 -9.91
C SER A 397 5.33 -30.33 -10.55
N PHE A 398 4.25 -29.77 -10.02
CA PHE A 398 2.90 -29.91 -10.54
C PHE A 398 2.59 -28.93 -11.68
N GLY A 399 3.28 -27.78 -11.74
CA GLY A 399 3.13 -26.75 -12.75
C GLY A 399 2.04 -25.71 -12.47
N SER A 400 1.32 -25.82 -11.33
CA SER A 400 0.33 -24.86 -10.84
C SER A 400 0.10 -25.12 -9.35
N VAL A 401 -0.63 -24.23 -8.65
CA VAL A 401 -1.01 -24.47 -7.25
C VAL A 401 -2.12 -25.53 -7.19
N PRO A 402 -1.87 -26.72 -6.57
CA PRO A 402 -2.88 -27.76 -6.43
C PRO A 402 -3.88 -27.42 -5.30
N ASP A 403 -4.99 -28.16 -5.20
CA ASP A 403 -5.93 -28.07 -4.08
C ASP A 403 -5.37 -28.73 -2.82
N ILE A 404 -4.54 -29.75 -3.01
CA ILE A 404 -3.97 -30.58 -1.95
C ILE A 404 -2.47 -30.72 -2.16
N ILE A 405 -1.70 -30.47 -1.09
CA ILE A 405 -0.28 -30.84 -1.00
C ILE A 405 -0.10 -31.80 0.18
N TYR A 406 0.52 -32.97 -0.04
CA TYR A 406 0.81 -33.89 1.04
C TYR A 406 2.28 -34.29 1.10
N ASP A 407 2.69 -34.72 2.26
CA ASP A 407 3.98 -35.42 2.48
C ASP A 407 3.80 -36.60 3.43
N LEU A 408 4.68 -37.58 3.32
CA LEU A 408 4.67 -38.81 4.12
C LEU A 408 5.53 -38.70 5.38
N GLY A 409 5.69 -37.48 5.89
CA GLY A 409 6.43 -37.25 7.12
C GLY A 409 7.97 -37.47 6.99
N GLY A 410 8.59 -37.76 8.10
CA GLY A 410 10.03 -38.01 8.19
C GLY A 410 10.47 -38.15 9.64
N ILE A 411 11.78 -38.22 9.90
CA ILE A 411 12.31 -38.35 11.27
C ILE A 411 11.75 -37.23 12.15
N ARG A 412 10.91 -37.56 13.15
CA ARG A 412 10.23 -36.68 14.09
C ARG A 412 9.26 -35.66 13.40
N LYS A 413 8.74 -35.98 12.23
CA LYS A 413 7.76 -35.18 11.52
C LYS A 413 6.62 -36.08 11.06
N GLU A 414 5.39 -35.77 11.48
CA GLU A 414 4.18 -36.48 11.12
C GLU A 414 3.82 -36.23 9.63
N GLU A 415 3.22 -37.23 9.03
CA GLU A 415 2.63 -37.17 7.69
C GLU A 415 1.47 -36.17 7.67
N MET A 416 1.32 -35.42 6.58
CA MET A 416 0.39 -34.29 6.58
C MET A 416 -0.23 -34.03 5.22
N ILE A 417 -1.53 -33.75 5.22
CA ILE A 417 -2.24 -33.16 4.07
C ILE A 417 -2.46 -31.68 4.34
N ARG A 418 -2.26 -30.83 3.32
CA ARG A 418 -2.55 -29.39 3.34
C ARG A 418 -3.60 -29.10 2.28
N VAL A 419 -4.74 -28.58 2.72
CA VAL A 419 -5.85 -28.16 1.87
C VAL A 419 -5.66 -26.69 1.56
N ILE A 420 -5.72 -26.33 0.28
CA ILE A 420 -5.49 -24.98 -0.24
C ILE A 420 -6.76 -24.49 -0.95
N ALA A 421 -7.12 -23.25 -0.70
CA ALA A 421 -8.29 -22.62 -1.32
C ALA A 421 -8.07 -21.13 -1.57
N GLU A 422 -8.95 -20.55 -2.36
CA GLU A 422 -8.95 -19.12 -2.69
C GLU A 422 -9.23 -18.25 -1.46
N ASP A 423 -10.22 -18.65 -0.69
CA ASP A 423 -10.72 -17.92 0.49
C ASP A 423 -11.16 -18.89 1.59
N MET A 424 -11.64 -18.33 2.70
CA MET A 424 -12.05 -19.13 3.85
C MET A 424 -13.32 -19.95 3.57
N GLU A 425 -14.27 -19.40 2.83
CA GLU A 425 -15.51 -20.10 2.47
C GLU A 425 -15.22 -21.36 1.63
N SER A 426 -14.40 -21.22 0.60
CA SER A 426 -13.93 -22.32 -0.24
C SER A 426 -13.14 -23.36 0.55
N LEU A 427 -12.31 -22.92 1.52
CA LEU A 427 -11.57 -23.83 2.41
C LEU A 427 -12.52 -24.63 3.30
N VAL A 428 -13.48 -23.97 3.95
CA VAL A 428 -14.52 -24.61 4.78
C VAL A 428 -15.26 -25.67 3.97
N LYS A 429 -15.72 -25.33 2.78
CA LYS A 429 -16.38 -26.27 1.88
C LYS A 429 -15.53 -27.50 1.59
N LYS A 430 -14.28 -27.34 1.18
CA LYS A 430 -13.36 -28.46 0.90
C LYS A 430 -13.17 -29.36 2.14
N ILE A 431 -12.95 -28.77 3.31
CA ILE A 431 -12.78 -29.51 4.56
C ILE A 431 -14.04 -30.30 4.94
N LEU A 432 -15.23 -29.70 4.82
CA LEU A 432 -16.49 -30.38 5.12
C LEU A 432 -16.80 -31.50 4.13
N ASP A 433 -16.53 -31.32 2.86
CA ASP A 433 -16.69 -32.37 1.85
C ASP A 433 -15.79 -33.58 2.15
N ILE A 434 -14.52 -33.34 2.53
CA ILE A 434 -13.61 -34.39 3.00
C ILE A 434 -14.16 -35.06 4.25
N HIS A 435 -14.58 -34.27 5.25
CA HIS A 435 -15.08 -34.78 6.54
C HIS A 435 -16.31 -35.68 6.38
N ARG A 436 -17.30 -35.21 5.60
CA ARG A 436 -18.55 -35.95 5.37
C ARG A 436 -18.31 -37.30 4.68
N LEU A 437 -17.45 -37.34 3.68
CA LEU A 437 -17.10 -38.59 3.02
C LEU A 437 -16.29 -39.50 3.94
N TYR A 438 -15.36 -38.95 4.74
CA TYR A 438 -14.55 -39.73 5.68
C TYR A 438 -15.41 -40.38 6.78
N LYS A 439 -16.46 -39.67 7.31
CA LYS A 439 -17.43 -40.26 8.26
C LYS A 439 -18.32 -41.34 7.64
N LYS A 440 -18.55 -41.28 6.33
CA LYS A 440 -19.43 -42.21 5.63
C LYS A 440 -18.73 -43.52 5.23
N GLU A 441 -17.41 -43.51 5.07
CA GLU A 441 -16.60 -44.64 4.62
C GLU A 441 -15.79 -45.29 5.76
N GLY A 442 -15.68 -44.66 6.93
CA GLY A 442 -15.06 -45.16 8.16
C GLY A 442 -16.10 -45.58 9.18
#